data_937e684e90b7ccc4444b322869d90975
#
_entry.id   937e684e90b7ccc4444b322869d90975
#
_cell.length_a   1.000
_cell.length_b   1.000
_cell.length_c   1.000
_cell.angle_alpha   90.00
_cell.angle_beta   90.00
_cell.angle_gamma   90.00
#
_symmetry.space_group_name_H-M   'P 1'
#
loop_
_entity.id
_entity.type
_entity.pdbx_description
1 polymer ?
#
loop_
_entity_poly.entity_id
_entity_poly.type
_entity_poly.pdbx_seq_one_letter_code
_entity_poly.pdbx_strand_id
1 'polypeptide(L)'
;MRNHHGLLATGDWQQALDKIIDKKRIFIEAMERNGEDISPTAKPRIKLSTIHGAKGDERQNTVLMLDIDYNSFNAYQKDPSPEHRLFFVGITRTFENLYIVNQSGEYGYRI
;
A
#
# COMPACT_ATOMS: atom_id res chain seq x y z
N MET A 1 -18.81 17.51 6.70
CA MET A 1 -17.85 17.49 5.57
C MET A 1 -18.05 18.57 4.52
N ARG A 2 -19.29 19.09 4.32
CA ARG A 2 -19.60 20.03 3.23
C ARG A 2 -18.86 21.36 3.28
N ASN A 3 -18.62 21.91 4.45
CA ASN A 3 -18.16 23.29 4.60
C ASN A 3 -16.63 23.46 4.59
N HIS A 4 -15.86 22.37 4.61
CA HIS A 4 -14.40 22.45 4.68
C HIS A 4 -13.67 22.07 3.38
N HIS A 5 -14.35 21.42 2.42
CA HIS A 5 -13.69 20.87 1.22
C HIS A 5 -14.37 21.25 -0.10
N GLY A 6 -15.31 22.20 -0.10
CA GLY A 6 -15.97 22.69 -1.32
C GLY A 6 -16.89 21.66 -2.01
N LEU A 7 -17.26 20.57 -1.34
CA LEU A 7 -18.20 19.60 -1.89
C LEU A 7 -19.61 20.16 -1.92
N LEU A 8 -20.17 20.36 -3.11
CA LEU A 8 -21.53 20.88 -3.33
C LEU A 8 -22.61 19.79 -3.25
N ALA A 9 -22.24 18.53 -3.21
CA ALA A 9 -23.17 17.40 -3.19
C ALA A 9 -23.90 17.29 -1.84
N THR A 10 -25.22 17.05 -1.91
CA THR A 10 -26.14 17.03 -0.76
C THR A 10 -26.74 15.66 -0.46
N GLY A 11 -26.38 14.61 -1.19
CA GLY A 11 -26.87 13.24 -1.04
C GLY A 11 -25.84 12.30 -0.41
N ASP A 12 -26.18 11.02 -0.41
CA ASP A 12 -25.26 9.97 -0.06
C ASP A 12 -24.08 9.97 -1.02
N TRP A 13 -22.92 9.53 -0.56
CA TRP A 13 -21.70 9.52 -1.36
C TRP A 13 -21.83 8.65 -2.62
N GLN A 14 -22.66 7.58 -2.58
CA GLN A 14 -22.94 6.71 -3.71
C GLN A 14 -23.61 7.47 -4.87
N GLN A 15 -24.46 8.45 -4.54
CA GLN A 15 -25.15 9.30 -5.53
C GLN A 15 -24.29 10.49 -5.94
N ALA A 16 -23.48 11.02 -5.01
CA ALA A 16 -22.64 12.19 -5.22
C ALA A 16 -21.41 11.89 -6.07
N LEU A 17 -20.94 10.64 -6.08
CA LEU A 17 -19.74 10.18 -6.78
C LEU A 17 -20.09 9.15 -7.86
N ASP A 18 -20.87 9.60 -8.86
CA ASP A 18 -21.36 8.79 -9.98
C ASP A 18 -20.25 8.21 -10.88
N LYS A 19 -19.06 8.83 -10.87
CA LYS A 19 -17.89 8.41 -11.66
C LYS A 19 -16.99 7.37 -10.99
N ILE A 20 -17.33 6.92 -9.79
CA ILE A 20 -16.56 5.84 -9.15
C ILE A 20 -16.88 4.52 -9.87
N ILE A 21 -15.81 3.85 -10.29
CA ILE A 21 -15.90 2.51 -10.91
C ILE A 21 -16.56 1.54 -9.92
N ASP A 22 -17.53 0.72 -10.38
CA ASP A 22 -18.30 -0.21 -9.54
C ASP A 22 -17.45 -1.07 -8.61
N LYS A 23 -16.29 -1.56 -9.09
CA LYS A 23 -15.36 -2.34 -8.28
C LYS A 23 -14.89 -1.57 -7.03
N LYS A 24 -14.63 -0.27 -7.15
CA LYS A 24 -14.22 0.58 -6.02
C LYS A 24 -15.39 0.85 -5.09
N ARG A 25 -16.60 1.03 -5.64
CA ARG A 25 -17.82 1.22 -4.86
C ARG A 25 -18.09 0.01 -3.98
N ILE A 26 -18.10 -1.20 -4.55
CA ILE A 26 -18.30 -2.46 -3.82
C ILE A 26 -17.25 -2.61 -2.70
N PHE A 27 -16.00 -2.23 -2.96
CA PHE A 27 -14.95 -2.29 -1.95
C PHE A 27 -15.21 -1.35 -0.77
N ILE A 28 -15.60 -0.09 -1.05
CA ILE A 28 -15.91 0.91 -0.01
C ILE A 28 -17.11 0.45 0.82
N GLU A 29 -18.19 -0.01 0.17
CA GLU A 29 -19.38 -0.55 0.85
C GLU A 29 -19.07 -1.77 1.72
N ALA A 30 -18.13 -2.62 1.30
CA ALA A 30 -17.67 -3.74 2.09
C ALA A 30 -16.89 -3.28 3.34
N MET A 31 -16.06 -2.24 3.23
CA MET A 31 -15.36 -1.66 4.36
C MET A 31 -16.33 -1.03 5.37
N GLU A 32 -17.31 -0.25 4.90
CA GLU A 32 -18.37 0.32 5.76
C GLU A 32 -19.15 -0.78 6.50
N ARG A 33 -19.53 -1.84 5.80
CA ARG A 33 -20.25 -3.00 6.36
C ARG A 33 -19.45 -3.72 7.44
N ASN A 34 -18.14 -3.74 7.30
CA ASN A 34 -17.21 -4.32 8.28
C ASN A 34 -16.88 -3.35 9.44
N GLY A 35 -17.50 -2.17 9.47
CA GLY A 35 -17.27 -1.17 10.52
C GLY A 35 -15.91 -0.47 10.44
N GLU A 36 -15.27 -0.47 9.27
CA GLU A 36 -14.03 0.25 9.06
C GLU A 36 -14.29 1.76 8.92
N ASP A 37 -13.46 2.56 9.55
CA ASP A 37 -13.51 4.02 9.41
C ASP A 37 -12.88 4.43 8.08
N ILE A 38 -13.70 4.79 7.11
CA ILE A 38 -13.29 5.26 5.78
C ILE A 38 -13.15 6.78 5.70
N SER A 39 -13.23 7.50 6.82
CA SER A 39 -13.09 8.95 6.81
C SER A 39 -11.67 9.38 6.38
N PRO A 40 -11.50 10.58 5.78
CA PRO A 40 -10.19 11.11 5.44
C PRO A 40 -9.27 11.31 6.65
N THR A 41 -9.83 11.33 7.85
CA THR A 41 -9.11 11.47 9.12
C THR A 41 -8.83 10.12 9.80
N ALA A 42 -9.35 9.02 9.24
CA ALA A 42 -9.09 7.69 9.75
C ALA A 42 -7.59 7.40 9.80
N LYS A 43 -7.13 6.84 10.89
CA LYS A 43 -5.76 6.32 10.99
C LYS A 43 -5.78 4.87 10.50
N PRO A 44 -5.22 4.59 9.31
CA PRO A 44 -5.23 3.23 8.79
C PRO A 44 -4.41 2.32 9.72
N ARG A 45 -4.95 1.15 10.04
CA ARG A 45 -4.25 0.11 10.79
C ARG A 45 -3.13 -0.52 9.96
N ILE A 46 -3.36 -0.61 8.65
CA ILE A 46 -2.40 -1.16 7.69
C ILE A 46 -2.17 -0.12 6.60
N LYS A 47 -0.91 0.17 6.33
CA LYS A 47 -0.49 1.02 5.21
C LYS A 47 0.20 0.15 4.16
N LEU A 48 -0.33 0.13 2.94
CA LEU A 48 0.32 -0.48 1.79
C LEU A 48 1.16 0.57 1.05
N SER A 49 2.38 0.21 0.71
CA SER A 49 3.31 1.10 0.00
C SER A 49 4.32 0.29 -0.79
N THR A 50 4.91 0.88 -1.81
CA THR A 50 6.16 0.39 -2.38
C THR A 50 7.31 0.73 -1.43
N ILE A 51 8.45 0.02 -1.53
CA ILE A 51 9.64 0.35 -0.73
C ILE A 51 10.10 1.79 -1.01
N HIS A 52 10.05 2.23 -2.26
CA HIS A 52 10.37 3.62 -2.62
C HIS A 52 9.42 4.62 -1.94
N GLY A 53 8.14 4.33 -1.91
CA GLY A 53 7.14 5.18 -1.26
C GLY A 53 7.21 5.19 0.27
N ALA A 54 7.86 4.19 0.86
CA ALA A 54 8.08 4.09 2.31
C ALA A 54 9.35 4.82 2.78
N LYS A 55 10.13 5.39 1.86
CA LYS A 55 11.36 6.12 2.22
C LYS A 55 11.04 7.28 3.16
N GLY A 56 11.70 7.30 4.32
CA GLY A 56 11.47 8.32 5.36
C GLY A 56 10.30 8.01 6.30
N ASP A 57 9.54 6.95 6.03
CA ASP A 57 8.46 6.48 6.88
C ASP A 57 8.93 5.27 7.68
N GLU A 58 8.54 5.16 8.93
CA GLU A 58 8.93 4.05 9.80
C GLU A 58 7.72 3.53 10.56
N ARG A 59 7.69 2.21 10.84
CA ARG A 59 6.58 1.53 11.50
C ARG A 59 7.10 0.53 12.53
N GLN A 60 6.30 0.30 13.56
CA GLN A 60 6.61 -0.72 14.58
C GLN A 60 6.72 -2.10 13.94
N ASN A 61 5.74 -2.43 13.10
CA ASN A 61 5.69 -3.73 12.40
C ASN A 61 5.70 -3.49 10.90
N THR A 62 6.57 -4.18 10.18
CA THR A 62 6.65 -4.14 8.72
C THR A 62 6.56 -5.55 8.16
N VAL A 63 5.74 -5.72 7.14
CA VAL A 63 5.71 -6.93 6.31
C VAL A 63 6.37 -6.59 4.99
N LEU A 64 7.48 -7.24 4.70
CA LEU A 64 8.26 -7.05 3.47
C LEU A 64 8.06 -8.27 2.56
N MET A 65 7.49 -8.03 1.39
CA MET A 65 7.30 -9.05 0.36
C MET A 65 8.52 -9.06 -0.55
N LEU A 66 9.03 -10.25 -0.87
CA LEU A 66 10.21 -10.43 -1.71
C LEU A 66 9.88 -10.60 -3.20
N ASP A 67 8.60 -10.58 -3.58
CA ASP A 67 8.21 -10.61 -4.99
C ASP A 67 8.67 -9.34 -5.71
N ILE A 68 9.25 -9.50 -6.89
CA ILE A 68 9.61 -8.41 -7.79
C ILE A 68 9.03 -8.68 -9.18
N ASP A 69 8.81 -7.66 -9.97
CA ASP A 69 8.33 -7.84 -11.34
C ASP A 69 9.43 -8.37 -12.26
N TYR A 70 9.00 -8.88 -13.43
CA TYR A 70 9.90 -9.47 -14.42
C TYR A 70 11.03 -8.53 -14.87
N ASN A 71 10.75 -7.25 -15.06
CA ASN A 71 11.77 -6.29 -15.52
C ASN A 71 12.81 -6.03 -14.43
N SER A 72 12.35 -5.84 -13.19
CA SER A 72 13.21 -5.70 -12.01
C SER A 72 14.06 -6.96 -11.80
N PHE A 73 13.48 -8.15 -11.97
CA PHE A 73 14.22 -9.41 -11.88
C PHE A 73 15.32 -9.51 -12.94
N ASN A 74 15.02 -9.16 -14.19
CA ASN A 74 16.03 -9.17 -15.26
C ASN A 74 17.14 -8.14 -15.03
N ALA A 75 16.83 -6.97 -14.48
CA ALA A 75 17.83 -5.98 -14.09
C ALA A 75 18.69 -6.51 -12.93
N TYR A 76 18.06 -7.11 -11.91
CA TYR A 76 18.71 -7.73 -10.76
C TYR A 76 19.70 -8.84 -11.15
N GLN A 77 19.38 -9.64 -12.16
CA GLN A 77 20.30 -10.67 -12.67
C GLN A 77 21.57 -10.09 -13.30
N LYS A 78 21.50 -8.86 -13.83
CA LYS A 78 22.64 -8.18 -14.47
C LYS A 78 23.47 -7.37 -13.47
N ASP A 79 22.80 -6.62 -12.62
CA ASP A 79 23.40 -5.84 -11.53
C ASP A 79 22.46 -5.89 -10.31
N PRO A 80 22.81 -6.65 -9.27
CA PRO A 80 21.99 -6.78 -8.07
C PRO A 80 22.06 -5.55 -7.14
N SER A 81 22.98 -4.62 -7.36
CA SER A 81 23.27 -3.52 -6.43
C SER A 81 22.08 -2.57 -6.19
N PRO A 82 21.27 -2.20 -7.21
CA PRO A 82 20.10 -1.37 -6.99
C PRO A 82 19.06 -2.03 -6.08
N GLU A 83 18.75 -3.31 -6.32
CA GLU A 83 17.79 -4.09 -5.54
C GLU A 83 18.29 -4.32 -4.11
N HIS A 84 19.56 -4.60 -3.92
CA HIS A 84 20.13 -4.70 -2.57
C HIS A 84 19.94 -3.41 -1.78
N ARG A 85 20.18 -2.25 -2.39
CA ARG A 85 19.94 -0.95 -1.75
C ARG A 85 18.46 -0.73 -1.46
N LEU A 86 17.58 -1.10 -2.40
CA LEU A 86 16.14 -0.97 -2.24
C LEU A 86 15.62 -1.83 -1.08
N PHE A 87 15.96 -3.11 -1.05
CA PHE A 87 15.53 -4.01 0.02
C PHE A 87 16.15 -3.65 1.36
N PHE A 88 17.39 -3.15 1.39
CA PHE A 88 17.97 -2.59 2.60
C PHE A 88 17.12 -1.43 3.16
N VAL A 89 16.64 -0.53 2.31
CA VAL A 89 15.70 0.52 2.73
C VAL A 89 14.43 -0.10 3.30
N GLY A 90 13.83 -1.09 2.65
CA GLY A 90 12.63 -1.78 3.12
C GLY A 90 12.79 -2.39 4.52
N ILE A 91 13.90 -3.10 4.73
CA ILE A 91 14.25 -3.73 6.02
C ILE A 91 14.38 -2.68 7.12
N THR A 92 15.03 -1.56 6.83
CA THR A 92 15.28 -0.49 7.81
C THR A 92 14.06 0.39 8.10
N ARG A 93 12.86 0.06 7.55
CA ARG A 93 11.61 0.76 7.88
C ARG A 93 10.91 0.22 9.12
N THR A 94 11.53 -0.70 9.82
CA THR A 94 10.96 -1.40 10.97
C THR A 94 11.62 -0.98 12.26
N PHE A 95 10.81 -0.65 13.28
CA PHE A 95 11.29 -0.41 14.64
C PHE A 95 11.35 -1.67 15.50
N GLU A 96 10.35 -2.56 15.39
CA GLU A 96 10.20 -3.69 16.31
C GLU A 96 10.20 -5.02 15.58
N ASN A 97 9.23 -5.27 14.70
CA ASN A 97 9.07 -6.58 14.08
C ASN A 97 9.08 -6.48 12.56
N LEU A 98 10.03 -7.16 11.96
CA LEU A 98 10.11 -7.35 10.51
C LEU A 98 9.64 -8.77 10.16
N TYR A 99 8.59 -8.84 9.35
CA TYR A 99 8.09 -10.10 8.77
C TYR A 99 8.50 -10.14 7.30
N ILE A 100 9.24 -11.17 6.94
CA ILE A 100 9.67 -11.37 5.55
C ILE A 100 8.79 -12.44 4.93
N VAL A 101 8.12 -12.08 3.83
CA VAL A 101 7.30 -13.01 3.04
C VAL A 101 8.08 -13.39 1.81
N ASN A 102 8.43 -14.67 1.72
CA ASN A 102 9.13 -15.21 0.56
C ASN A 102 8.27 -15.05 -0.70
N GLN A 103 8.95 -14.99 -1.83
CA GLN A 103 8.30 -14.91 -3.12
C GLN A 103 7.30 -16.04 -3.33
N SER A 104 6.16 -15.72 -3.91
CA SER A 104 5.13 -16.68 -4.29
C SER A 104 5.22 -17.08 -5.77
N GLY A 105 5.89 -16.25 -6.58
CA GLY A 105 6.07 -16.43 -8.01
C GLY A 105 7.48 -16.85 -8.41
N GLU A 106 7.75 -16.77 -9.72
CA GLU A 106 9.06 -17.12 -10.29
C GLU A 106 10.13 -16.06 -9.99
N TYR A 107 9.72 -14.82 -9.76
CA TYR A 107 10.60 -13.66 -9.66
C TYR A 107 10.64 -13.12 -8.24
N GLY A 108 11.79 -13.19 -7.61
CA GLY A 108 11.93 -12.71 -6.25
C GLY A 108 13.36 -12.30 -5.92
N TYR A 109 13.43 -11.39 -4.93
CA TYR A 109 14.70 -11.02 -4.31
C TYR A 109 15.14 -12.14 -3.35
N ARG A 110 16.43 -12.43 -3.35
CA ARG A 110 17.04 -13.43 -2.46
C ARG A 110 17.80 -12.71 -1.34
N ILE A 111 17.37 -12.97 -0.12
CA ILE A 111 18.08 -12.56 1.10
C ILE A 111 19.14 -13.59 1.43
#